data_b744ccedc0e30f5f1bf51f2cd1552f2d
#
_entry.id   b744ccedc0e30f5f1bf51f2cd1552f2d
#
_cell.length_a   1.000
_cell.length_b   1.000
_cell.length_c   1.000
_cell.angle_alpha   90.00
_cell.angle_beta   90.00
_cell.angle_gamma   90.00
#
_symmetry.space_group_name_H-M   'P 1'
#
loop_
_entity.id
_entity.type
_entity.pdbx_description
1 polymer ?
#
loop_
_entity_poly.entity_id
_entity_poly.type
_entity_poly.pdbx_seq_one_letter_code
_entity_poly.pdbx_strand_id
1 'polypeptide(L)'
;MRDLELALKAAGDPTRTRILKLLEGGGLCVCQVQAVLRLAPSTVSKHLAILRNAGLVEDRRDGKWTEYALADGGSNAFAIAVLRMLRGPLDRDPLVVADRKRLREIKAIPLAELCVTFPASPRAQSGPRSSRKERPRV
;
A
#
# COMPACT_ATOMS: atom_id res chain seq x y z
N MET A 1 19.33 -4.05 13.22
CA MET A 1 19.77 -3.19 12.12
C MET A 1 19.04 -3.47 10.81
N ARG A 2 18.86 -4.75 10.49
CA ARG A 2 18.21 -5.07 9.21
C ARG A 2 16.79 -4.53 9.11
N ASP A 3 16.01 -4.64 10.19
CA ASP A 3 14.63 -4.14 10.16
C ASP A 3 14.56 -2.64 9.93
N LEU A 4 15.48 -1.91 10.55
CA LEU A 4 15.56 -0.47 10.34
C LEU A 4 15.92 -0.15 8.90
N GLU A 5 16.91 -0.84 8.38
CA GLU A 5 17.35 -0.64 7.01
C GLU A 5 16.22 -0.90 6.02
N LEU A 6 15.51 -2.01 6.21
CA LEU A 6 14.39 -2.35 5.33
C LEU A 6 13.31 -1.27 5.36
N ALA A 7 12.95 -0.82 6.56
CA ALA A 7 11.90 0.17 6.69
C ALA A 7 12.30 1.50 6.04
N LEU A 8 13.51 1.95 6.27
CA LEU A 8 13.97 3.22 5.73
C LEU A 8 14.13 3.18 4.22
N LYS A 9 14.68 2.08 3.70
CA LYS A 9 14.85 1.95 2.26
C LYS A 9 13.51 1.87 1.55
N ALA A 10 12.56 1.12 2.12
CA ALA A 10 11.25 0.99 1.50
C ALA A 10 10.53 2.32 1.48
N ALA A 11 10.57 3.06 2.58
CA ALA A 11 9.86 4.33 2.68
C ALA A 11 10.53 5.46 1.92
N GLY A 12 11.83 5.32 1.60
CA GLY A 12 12.61 6.41 1.03
C GLY A 12 12.40 6.64 -0.46
N ASP A 13 11.68 5.78 -1.14
CA ASP A 13 11.39 5.96 -2.55
C ASP A 13 10.14 6.84 -2.72
N PRO A 14 10.17 7.85 -3.62
CA PRO A 14 9.05 8.77 -3.75
C PRO A 14 7.71 8.09 -4.06
N THR A 15 7.71 7.10 -4.94
CA THR A 15 6.47 6.41 -5.29
C THR A 15 5.95 5.64 -4.09
N ARG A 16 6.82 4.97 -3.37
CA ARG A 16 6.41 4.22 -2.19
C ARG A 16 5.94 5.14 -1.07
N THR A 17 6.59 6.30 -0.92
CA THR A 17 6.12 7.29 0.04
C THR A 17 4.69 7.73 -0.31
N ARG A 18 4.43 7.97 -1.59
CA ARG A 18 3.08 8.35 -2.02
C ARG A 18 2.06 7.27 -1.68
N ILE A 19 2.42 6.00 -1.90
CA ILE A 19 1.53 4.90 -1.56
C ILE A 19 1.23 4.90 -0.06
N LEU A 20 2.25 5.06 0.76
CA LEU A 20 2.05 5.10 2.21
C LEU A 20 1.13 6.25 2.61
N LYS A 21 1.30 7.41 1.99
CA LYS A 21 0.44 8.55 2.29
C LYS A 21 -1.01 8.30 1.86
N LEU A 22 -1.22 7.62 0.75
CA LEU A 22 -2.57 7.26 0.32
C LEU A 22 -3.24 6.33 1.32
N LEU A 23 -2.48 5.40 1.88
CA LEU A 23 -3.03 4.41 2.81
C LEU A 23 -3.32 4.99 4.19
N GLU A 24 -2.90 6.21 4.48
CA GLU A 24 -3.21 6.83 5.77
C GLU A 24 -4.71 7.00 5.99
N GLY A 25 -5.48 7.08 4.92
CA GLY A 25 -6.92 7.22 5.04
C GLY A 25 -7.67 5.90 5.13
N GLY A 26 -6.97 4.79 5.14
CA GLY A 26 -7.59 3.47 5.21
C GLY A 26 -7.06 2.56 4.11
N GLY A 27 -7.46 1.30 4.16
CA GLY A 27 -7.01 0.30 3.20
C GLY A 27 -7.51 0.55 1.79
N LEU A 28 -6.71 0.13 0.82
CA LEU A 28 -7.02 0.31 -0.60
C LEU A 28 -6.69 -0.96 -1.37
N CYS A 29 -7.46 -1.22 -2.41
CA CYS A 29 -7.15 -2.29 -3.35
C CYS A 29 -6.12 -1.80 -4.37
N VAL A 30 -5.41 -2.74 -4.99
CA VAL A 30 -4.40 -2.42 -5.99
C VAL A 30 -4.98 -1.54 -7.10
N CYS A 31 -6.21 -1.83 -7.54
CA CYS A 31 -6.85 -1.04 -8.60
C CYS A 31 -6.94 0.43 -8.23
N GLN A 32 -7.23 0.71 -6.97
CA GLN A 32 -7.34 2.09 -6.51
C GLN A 32 -5.99 2.79 -6.51
N VAL A 33 -4.96 2.10 -6.03
CA VAL A 33 -3.61 2.66 -6.04
C VAL A 33 -3.16 2.93 -7.47
N GLN A 34 -3.40 1.97 -8.38
CA GLN A 34 -3.06 2.14 -9.78
C GLN A 34 -3.73 3.35 -10.40
N ALA A 35 -5.02 3.51 -10.11
CA ALA A 35 -5.79 4.60 -10.71
C ALA A 35 -5.28 5.95 -10.25
N VAL A 36 -4.92 6.07 -8.97
CA VAL A 36 -4.40 7.34 -8.45
C VAL A 36 -3.03 7.63 -9.01
N LEU A 37 -2.13 6.65 -8.98
CA LEU A 37 -0.74 6.87 -9.38
C LEU A 37 -0.52 6.76 -10.87
N ARG A 38 -1.46 6.16 -11.58
CA ARG A 38 -1.38 5.98 -13.04
C ARG A 38 -0.15 5.18 -13.45
N LEU A 39 0.09 4.10 -12.72
CA LEU A 39 1.21 3.22 -12.96
C LEU A 39 0.71 1.86 -13.43
N ALA A 40 1.62 1.12 -14.07
CA ALA A 40 1.31 -0.23 -14.52
C ALA A 40 1.06 -1.15 -13.33
N PRO A 41 0.20 -2.17 -13.49
CA PRO A 41 -0.07 -3.11 -12.40
C PRO A 41 1.18 -3.76 -11.83
N SER A 42 2.11 -4.15 -12.69
CA SER A 42 3.33 -4.81 -12.23
C SER A 42 4.20 -3.86 -11.41
N THR A 43 4.21 -2.59 -11.77
CA THR A 43 4.99 -1.59 -11.03
C THR A 43 4.41 -1.39 -9.65
N VAL A 44 3.09 -1.23 -9.56
CA VAL A 44 2.43 -1.06 -8.26
C VAL A 44 2.63 -2.29 -7.39
N SER A 45 2.49 -3.48 -7.98
CA SER A 45 2.67 -4.72 -7.24
C SER A 45 4.06 -4.85 -6.66
N LYS A 46 5.08 -4.45 -7.40
CA LYS A 46 6.46 -4.49 -6.90
C LYS A 46 6.64 -3.56 -5.72
N HIS A 47 6.12 -2.34 -5.81
CA HIS A 47 6.23 -1.38 -4.71
C HIS A 47 5.50 -1.90 -3.48
N LEU A 48 4.31 -2.45 -3.66
CA LEU A 48 3.56 -2.98 -2.53
C LEU A 48 4.27 -4.18 -1.90
N ALA A 49 4.90 -5.02 -2.71
CA ALA A 49 5.66 -6.15 -2.17
C ALA A 49 6.85 -5.68 -1.34
N ILE A 50 7.54 -4.66 -1.80
CA ILE A 50 8.67 -4.10 -1.06
C ILE A 50 8.19 -3.52 0.28
N LEU A 51 7.09 -2.78 0.25
CA LEU A 51 6.52 -2.20 1.47
C LEU A 51 6.06 -3.28 2.44
N ARG A 52 5.43 -4.33 1.92
CA ARG A 52 4.98 -5.42 2.77
C ARG A 52 6.17 -6.17 3.38
N ASN A 53 7.20 -6.40 2.60
CA ASN A 53 8.39 -7.09 3.06
C ASN A 53 9.09 -6.31 4.17
N ALA A 54 9.00 -5.00 4.12
CA ALA A 54 9.59 -4.14 5.14
C ALA A 54 8.69 -3.97 6.37
N GLY A 55 7.51 -4.55 6.35
CA GLY A 55 6.59 -4.46 7.48
C GLY A 55 5.84 -3.15 7.58
N LEU A 56 5.84 -2.36 6.51
CA LEU A 56 5.15 -1.06 6.50
C LEU A 56 3.68 -1.18 6.10
N VAL A 57 3.35 -2.17 5.29
CA VAL A 57 1.96 -2.43 4.91
C VAL A 57 1.64 -3.91 5.12
N GLU A 58 0.36 -4.19 5.26
CA GLU A 58 -0.17 -5.54 5.32
C GLU A 58 -1.19 -5.70 4.22
N ASP A 59 -1.37 -6.94 3.79
CA ASP A 59 -2.42 -7.23 2.83
C ASP A 59 -3.49 -8.08 3.52
N ARG A 60 -4.74 -7.83 3.15
CA ARG A 60 -5.89 -8.56 3.69
C ARG A 60 -6.79 -8.97 2.55
N ARG A 61 -7.36 -10.16 2.67
CA ARG A 61 -8.33 -10.63 1.71
C ARG A 61 -9.70 -10.14 2.12
N ASP A 62 -10.41 -9.52 1.19
CA ASP A 62 -11.74 -9.03 1.43
C ASP A 62 -12.60 -9.51 0.26
N GLY A 63 -13.26 -10.66 0.43
CA GLY A 63 -13.98 -11.28 -0.65
C GLY A 63 -13.02 -11.65 -1.77
N LYS A 64 -13.26 -11.15 -2.96
CA LYS A 64 -12.40 -11.43 -4.10
C LYS A 64 -11.31 -10.36 -4.31
N TRP A 65 -11.29 -9.35 -3.46
CA TRP A 65 -10.29 -8.29 -3.57
C TRP A 65 -9.23 -8.46 -2.50
N THR A 66 -8.01 -8.04 -2.81
CA THR A 66 -6.96 -7.94 -1.82
C THR A 66 -6.77 -6.47 -1.47
N GLU A 67 -6.89 -6.17 -0.19
CA GLU A 67 -6.77 -4.82 0.31
C GLU A 67 -5.41 -4.65 0.98
N TYR A 68 -4.76 -3.54 0.74
CA TYR A 68 -3.51 -3.19 1.40
C TYR A 68 -3.77 -2.06 2.39
N ALA A 69 -3.16 -2.16 3.55
CA ALA A 69 -3.33 -1.18 4.62
C ALA A 69 -2.01 -0.95 5.32
N LEU A 70 -1.88 0.18 6.00
CA LEU A 70 -0.70 0.43 6.81
C LEU A 70 -0.63 -0.59 7.94
N ALA A 71 0.58 -1.03 8.26
CA ALA A 71 0.79 -1.93 9.40
C ALA A 71 0.49 -1.20 10.70
N ASP A 72 -0.02 -1.94 11.68
CA ASP A 72 -0.34 -1.37 12.98
C ASP A 72 0.31 -2.16 14.11
N GLY A 73 1.61 -2.34 14.01
CA GLY A 73 2.34 -3.04 15.03
C GLY A 73 2.79 -4.43 14.63
N GLY A 74 3.14 -4.61 13.38
CA GLY A 74 3.52 -5.90 12.87
C GLY A 74 4.92 -6.35 13.27
N SER A 75 5.56 -7.09 12.39
CA SER A 75 6.81 -7.76 12.70
C SER A 75 8.04 -6.84 12.70
N ASN A 76 7.93 -5.65 12.14
CA ASN A 76 9.07 -4.72 12.09
C ASN A 76 8.89 -3.64 13.16
N ALA A 77 9.76 -3.64 14.15
CA ALA A 77 9.66 -2.71 15.28
C ALA A 77 9.81 -1.25 14.86
N PHE A 78 10.43 -0.99 13.72
CA PHE A 78 10.66 0.38 13.27
C PHE A 78 9.55 0.89 12.35
N ALA A 79 8.65 0.01 11.92
CA ALA A 79 7.65 0.39 10.94
C ALA A 79 6.74 1.51 11.45
N ILE A 80 6.26 1.37 12.68
CA ILE A 80 5.36 2.37 13.25
C ILE A 80 6.05 3.73 13.36
N ALA A 81 7.32 3.73 13.76
CA ALA A 81 8.08 4.98 13.87
C ALA A 81 8.27 5.63 12.50
N VAL A 82 8.56 4.84 11.47
CA VAL A 82 8.73 5.38 10.12
C VAL A 82 7.41 5.94 9.61
N LEU A 83 6.31 5.19 9.79
CA LEU A 83 5.00 5.66 9.36
C LEU A 83 4.61 6.95 10.07
N ARG A 84 4.92 7.05 11.36
CA ARG A 84 4.63 8.24 12.12
C ARG A 84 5.46 9.43 11.63
N MET A 85 6.72 9.19 11.27
CA MET A 85 7.60 10.23 10.76
C MET A 85 7.07 10.85 9.47
N LEU A 86 6.35 10.08 8.66
CA LEU A 86 5.84 10.58 7.38
C LEU A 86 4.64 11.51 7.54
N ARG A 87 4.05 11.56 8.73
CA ARG A 87 2.92 12.46 8.97
C ARG A 87 3.42 13.87 9.22
N GLY A 88 2.58 14.83 8.90
CA GLY A 88 2.90 16.23 9.14
C GLY A 88 3.43 16.93 7.92
N PRO A 89 4.75 17.10 7.76
CA PRO A 89 5.26 17.91 6.66
C PRO A 89 4.81 17.48 5.28
N LEU A 90 4.70 16.16 5.06
CA LEU A 90 4.28 15.66 3.76
C LEU A 90 2.81 15.94 3.47
N ASP A 91 2.01 16.24 4.47
CA ASP A 91 0.60 16.53 4.25
C ASP A 91 0.40 17.78 3.41
N ARG A 92 1.39 18.65 3.36
CA ARG A 92 1.32 19.88 2.57
C ARG A 92 2.04 19.77 1.24
N ASP A 93 2.68 18.64 0.97
CA ASP A 93 3.36 18.44 -0.29
C ASP A 93 2.32 18.46 -1.43
N PRO A 94 2.54 19.27 -2.47
CA PRO A 94 1.55 19.40 -3.55
C PRO A 94 1.19 18.07 -4.19
N LEU A 95 2.14 17.15 -4.30
CA LEU A 95 1.89 15.87 -4.91
C LEU A 95 0.99 15.02 -4.02
N VAL A 96 1.24 15.04 -2.72
CA VAL A 96 0.41 14.31 -1.75
C VAL A 96 -1.00 14.88 -1.74
N VAL A 97 -1.13 16.20 -1.76
CA VAL A 97 -2.44 16.85 -1.81
C VAL A 97 -3.21 16.45 -3.07
N ALA A 98 -2.53 16.46 -4.21
CA ALA A 98 -3.15 16.08 -5.47
C ALA A 98 -3.55 14.60 -5.48
N ASP A 99 -2.70 13.74 -4.94
CA ASP A 99 -3.00 12.31 -4.85
C ASP A 99 -4.24 12.07 -4.01
N ARG A 100 -4.35 12.75 -2.88
CA ARG A 100 -5.50 12.57 -1.99
C ARG A 100 -6.79 13.04 -2.64
N LYS A 101 -6.72 14.12 -3.40
CA LYS A 101 -7.88 14.60 -4.13
C LYS A 101 -8.32 13.57 -5.14
N ARG A 102 -7.37 13.05 -5.92
CA ARG A 102 -7.69 12.03 -6.92
C ARG A 102 -8.24 10.77 -6.26
N LEU A 103 -7.71 10.40 -5.10
CA LEU A 103 -8.19 9.23 -4.40
C LEU A 103 -9.66 9.38 -4.04
N ARG A 104 -10.08 10.56 -3.59
CA ARG A 104 -11.50 10.77 -3.27
C ARG A 104 -12.38 10.51 -4.48
N GLU A 105 -11.93 10.94 -5.66
CA GLU A 105 -12.68 10.70 -6.90
C GLU A 105 -12.69 9.21 -7.25
N ILE A 106 -11.56 8.55 -7.09
CA ILE A 106 -11.43 7.13 -7.40
C ILE A 106 -12.30 6.30 -6.44
N LYS A 107 -12.33 6.64 -5.16
CA LYS A 107 -13.10 5.88 -4.19
C LYS A 107 -14.61 5.98 -4.42
N ALA A 108 -15.06 6.97 -5.16
CA ALA A 108 -16.47 7.06 -5.52
C ALA A 108 -16.87 6.05 -6.58
N ILE A 109 -15.90 5.42 -7.25
CA ILE A 109 -16.16 4.43 -8.29
C ILE A 109 -16.23 3.04 -7.65
N PRO A 110 -17.28 2.25 -7.92
CA PRO A 110 -17.35 0.88 -7.39
C PRO A 110 -16.16 0.05 -7.85
N LEU A 111 -15.65 -0.80 -6.96
CA LEU A 111 -14.48 -1.61 -7.27
C LEU A 111 -14.69 -2.51 -8.49
N ALA A 112 -15.92 -3.02 -8.66
CA ALA A 112 -16.21 -3.87 -9.79
C ALA A 112 -15.99 -3.15 -11.12
N GLU A 113 -16.32 -1.85 -11.16
CA GLU A 113 -16.09 -1.04 -12.36
C GLU A 113 -14.63 -0.66 -12.50
N LEU A 114 -14.04 -0.23 -11.40
CA LEU A 114 -12.67 0.27 -11.41
C LEU A 114 -11.70 -0.82 -11.82
N CYS A 115 -11.86 -2.00 -11.29
CA CYS A 115 -10.90 -3.08 -11.54
C CYS A 115 -11.04 -3.67 -12.95
N VAL A 116 -12.09 -3.36 -13.66
CA VAL A 116 -12.16 -3.69 -15.09
C VAL A 116 -11.26 -2.73 -15.86
N THR A 117 -11.30 -1.44 -15.51
CA THR A 117 -10.49 -0.43 -16.17
C THR A 117 -9.02 -0.52 -15.78
N PHE A 118 -8.77 -0.83 -14.50
CA PHE A 118 -7.41 -0.93 -13.97
C PHE A 118 -7.20 -2.31 -13.35
N PRO A 119 -7.07 -3.36 -14.16
CA PRO A 119 -6.97 -4.71 -13.61
C PRO A 119 -5.64 -4.90 -12.88
N ALA A 120 -5.74 -5.43 -11.66
CA ALA A 120 -4.56 -5.79 -10.90
C ALA A 120 -3.97 -7.08 -11.44
N SER A 121 -2.67 -7.27 -11.27
CA SER A 121 -2.06 -8.51 -11.70
C SER A 121 -2.53 -9.65 -10.79
N PRO A 122 -2.65 -10.86 -11.34
CA PRO A 122 -3.06 -12.00 -10.50
C PRO A 122 -2.19 -12.21 -9.29
N ARG A 123 -0.90 -11.91 -9.43
CA ARG A 123 0.02 -12.09 -8.33
C ARG A 123 -0.33 -11.18 -7.16
N ALA A 124 -0.72 -9.96 -7.45
CA ALA A 124 -1.08 -9.02 -6.39
C ALA A 124 -2.36 -9.42 -5.69
N GLN A 125 -3.23 -10.13 -6.38
CA GLN A 125 -4.51 -10.48 -5.81
C GLN A 125 -4.49 -11.78 -5.02
N SER A 126 -3.63 -12.70 -5.39
CA SER A 126 -3.72 -14.02 -4.81
C SER A 126 -2.49 -14.46 -4.03
N GLY A 127 -1.33 -14.03 -4.45
CA GLY A 127 -0.12 -14.59 -3.92
C GLY A 127 0.07 -14.52 -2.41
N PRO A 128 -0.10 -13.37 -1.83
CA PRO A 128 0.29 -13.20 -0.43
C PRO A 128 -0.56 -13.96 0.57
N ARG A 129 -1.79 -14.22 0.25
CA ARG A 129 -2.69 -14.69 1.27
C ARG A 129 -2.39 -16.08 1.80
N SER A 130 -1.93 -16.96 0.94
CA SER A 130 -1.70 -18.31 1.40
C SER A 130 -0.54 -18.38 2.37
N SER A 131 0.51 -17.68 2.08
CA SER A 131 1.65 -17.71 2.98
C SER A 131 1.30 -17.08 4.32
N ARG A 132 0.44 -16.09 4.27
CA ARG A 132 0.07 -15.43 5.50
C ARG A 132 -0.74 -16.32 6.42
N LYS A 133 -1.50 -17.22 5.85
CA LYS A 133 -2.32 -18.06 6.66
C LYS A 133 -1.52 -18.94 7.58
N GLU A 134 -0.41 -19.40 7.14
CA GLU A 134 0.39 -20.25 7.99
C GLU A 134 1.16 -19.50 9.03
N ARG A 135 1.63 -18.32 8.69
CA ARG A 135 2.46 -17.60 9.62
C ARG A 135 1.82 -17.32 10.97
N PRO A 136 0.59 -16.85 10.98
CA PRO A 136 0.01 -16.48 12.29
C PRO A 136 -0.13 -17.63 13.26
N ARG A 137 -0.12 -18.80 12.77
CA ARG A 137 -0.32 -19.94 13.66
C ARG A 137 0.93 -20.41 14.36
N VAL A 138 2.02 -19.93 13.91
CA VAL A 138 3.31 -20.32 14.50
C VAL A 138 3.66 -19.54 15.78
#